data_8d9544b830da002eff111c948c433adc
#
_entry.id   8d9544b830da002eff111c948c433adc
#
_cell.length_a   1.000
_cell.length_b   1.000
_cell.length_c   1.000
_cell.angle_alpha   90.00
_cell.angle_beta   90.00
_cell.angle_gamma   90.00
#
_symmetry.space_group_name_H-M   'P 1'
#
loop_
_entity.id
_entity.type
_entity.pdbx_description
1 polymer ?
#
loop_
_entity_poly.entity_id
_entity_poly.type
_entity_poly.pdbx_seq_one_letter_code
_entity_poly.pdbx_strand_id
1 'polypeptide(L)'
;KMASKPEDLMKYLKDHETKCCICEKLDYTMDRYVEVILHLWQKEESFRLKFQKGLGFCTGHFTLLLEGAQKYLGRSARKEFAQELIKLQLENMDRIEKDVNWFTKKFDYRFKEEPWKNPKDALERSIGKIVGNMK
;
A
#
# COMPACT_ATOMS: atom_id res chain seq x y z
N LYS A 1 0.25 34.38 -25.26
CA LYS A 1 -0.49 35.25 -24.32
C LYS A 1 -0.46 34.54 -22.97
N MET A 2 0.33 35.07 -22.04
CA MET A 2 0.36 34.59 -20.65
C MET A 2 -1.03 34.75 -20.03
N ALA A 3 -1.46 33.72 -19.30
CA ALA A 3 -2.71 33.74 -18.55
C ALA A 3 -2.77 34.96 -17.63
N SER A 4 -3.81 35.77 -17.80
CA SER A 4 -3.95 37.04 -17.08
C SER A 4 -4.49 36.92 -15.66
N LYS A 5 -4.83 35.68 -15.22
CA LYS A 5 -5.35 35.42 -13.87
C LYS A 5 -4.60 34.24 -13.23
N PRO A 6 -4.34 34.31 -11.91
CA PRO A 6 -3.69 33.22 -11.16
C PRO A 6 -4.41 31.86 -11.29
N GLU A 7 -5.73 31.89 -11.42
CA GLU A 7 -6.57 30.69 -11.57
C GLU A 7 -6.31 29.97 -12.89
N ASP A 8 -6.13 30.73 -13.99
CA ASP A 8 -5.81 30.16 -15.31
C ASP A 8 -4.41 29.54 -15.33
N LEU A 9 -3.45 30.17 -14.62
CA LEU A 9 -2.11 29.65 -14.47
C LEU A 9 -2.09 28.35 -13.63
N MET A 10 -2.83 28.33 -12.52
CA MET A 10 -2.96 27.13 -11.68
C MET A 10 -3.59 25.96 -12.44
N LYS A 11 -4.64 26.24 -13.23
CA LYS A 11 -5.28 25.22 -14.07
C LYS A 11 -4.31 24.71 -15.16
N TYR A 12 -3.60 25.63 -15.82
CA TYR A 12 -2.59 25.27 -16.80
C TYR A 12 -1.49 24.40 -16.23
N LEU A 13 -0.95 24.76 -15.05
CA LEU A 13 0.09 23.97 -14.35
C LEU A 13 -0.44 22.59 -13.96
N LYS A 14 -1.64 22.48 -13.36
CA LYS A 14 -2.25 21.20 -13.03
C LYS A 14 -2.46 20.32 -14.27
N ASP A 15 -2.93 20.88 -15.39
CA ASP A 15 -3.12 20.15 -16.65
C ASP A 15 -1.79 19.65 -17.23
N HIS A 16 -0.67 20.34 -16.95
CA HIS A 16 0.67 19.93 -17.41
C HIS A 16 1.36 18.97 -16.44
N GLU A 17 1.18 19.13 -15.13
CA GLU A 17 1.71 18.20 -14.14
C GLU A 17 1.08 16.81 -14.23
N THR A 18 -0.18 16.71 -14.66
CA THR A 18 -0.89 15.43 -14.78
C THR A 18 -0.58 14.65 -16.07
N LYS A 19 0.18 15.22 -17.00
CA LYS A 19 0.42 14.62 -18.33
C LYS A 19 1.87 14.17 -18.57
N CYS A 20 2.52 13.64 -17.55
CA CYS A 20 3.81 12.97 -17.75
C CYS A 20 3.58 11.60 -18.39
N CYS A 21 4.07 11.41 -19.63
CA CYS A 21 3.91 10.16 -20.39
C CYS A 21 4.50 8.92 -19.66
N ILE A 22 5.51 9.13 -18.83
CA ILE A 22 6.09 8.06 -17.97
C ILE A 22 5.12 7.70 -16.86
N CYS A 23 4.58 8.71 -16.14
CA CYS A 23 3.60 8.50 -15.09
C CYS A 23 2.34 7.81 -15.61
N GLU A 24 1.78 8.28 -16.74
CA GLU A 24 0.62 7.64 -17.39
C GLU A 24 0.88 6.17 -17.72
N LYS A 25 2.08 5.85 -18.21
CA LYS A 25 2.45 4.47 -18.54
C LYS A 25 2.65 3.62 -17.28
N LEU A 26 3.18 4.18 -16.21
CA LEU A 26 3.30 3.51 -14.90
C LEU A 26 1.91 3.23 -14.33
N ASP A 27 1.02 4.22 -14.32
CA ASP A 27 -0.35 4.08 -13.81
C ASP A 27 -1.13 3.03 -14.61
N TYR A 28 -1.03 3.04 -15.94
CA TYR A 28 -1.62 2.01 -16.79
C TYR A 28 -1.08 0.62 -16.46
N THR A 29 0.22 0.48 -16.26
CA THR A 29 0.85 -0.80 -15.93
C THR A 29 0.42 -1.29 -14.55
N MET A 30 0.35 -0.39 -13.56
CA MET A 30 -0.13 -0.70 -12.22
C MET A 30 -1.60 -1.15 -12.23
N ASP A 31 -2.46 -0.48 -13.00
CA ASP A 31 -3.87 -0.88 -13.16
C ASP A 31 -3.99 -2.30 -13.74
N ARG A 32 -3.15 -2.66 -14.72
CA ARG A 32 -3.09 -4.02 -15.27
C ARG A 32 -2.62 -5.05 -14.26
N TYR A 33 -1.61 -4.74 -13.43
CA TYR A 33 -1.20 -5.63 -12.34
C TYR A 33 -2.31 -5.83 -11.32
N VAL A 34 -3.02 -4.78 -10.93
CA VAL A 34 -4.16 -4.87 -10.03
C VAL A 34 -5.26 -5.78 -10.61
N GLU A 35 -5.60 -5.61 -11.89
CA GLU A 35 -6.56 -6.47 -12.59
C GLU A 35 -6.15 -7.96 -12.53
N VAL A 36 -4.89 -8.26 -12.83
CA VAL A 36 -4.36 -9.63 -12.77
C VAL A 36 -4.42 -10.21 -11.36
N ILE A 37 -4.01 -9.44 -10.34
CA ILE A 37 -4.08 -9.87 -8.94
C ILE A 37 -5.51 -10.23 -8.55
N LEU A 38 -6.47 -9.39 -8.88
CA LEU A 38 -7.88 -9.61 -8.57
C LEU A 38 -8.46 -10.81 -9.31
N HIS A 39 -8.06 -11.00 -10.58
CA HIS A 39 -8.45 -12.16 -11.37
C HIS A 39 -7.91 -13.46 -10.76
N LEU A 40 -6.61 -13.50 -10.42
CA LEU A 40 -5.98 -14.67 -9.79
C LEU A 40 -6.58 -14.95 -8.41
N TRP A 41 -6.84 -13.90 -7.61
CA TRP A 41 -7.49 -14.06 -6.31
C TRP A 41 -8.88 -14.69 -6.43
N GLN A 42 -9.63 -14.35 -7.50
CA GLN A 42 -10.96 -14.88 -7.74
C GLN A 42 -10.95 -16.32 -8.32
N LYS A 43 -9.97 -16.66 -9.14
CA LYS A 43 -9.94 -17.89 -9.93
C LYS A 43 -9.02 -18.98 -9.37
N GLU A 44 -7.96 -18.59 -8.66
CA GLU A 44 -6.94 -19.52 -8.20
C GLU A 44 -6.88 -19.59 -6.67
N GLU A 45 -7.33 -20.70 -6.10
CA GLU A 45 -7.29 -20.92 -4.65
C GLU A 45 -5.86 -20.90 -4.11
N SER A 46 -4.91 -21.45 -4.85
CA SER A 46 -3.49 -21.44 -4.47
C SER A 46 -2.91 -20.03 -4.35
N PHE A 47 -3.32 -19.12 -5.24
CA PHE A 47 -2.95 -17.71 -5.17
C PHE A 47 -3.63 -17.02 -3.98
N ARG A 48 -4.91 -17.27 -3.77
CA ARG A 48 -5.67 -16.71 -2.64
C ARG A 48 -5.06 -17.10 -1.29
N LEU A 49 -4.65 -18.35 -1.12
CA LEU A 49 -3.96 -18.81 0.09
C LEU A 49 -2.60 -18.11 0.30
N LYS A 50 -1.84 -17.88 -0.78
CA LYS A 50 -0.58 -17.11 -0.71
C LYS A 50 -0.84 -15.64 -0.37
N PHE A 51 -1.88 -15.05 -0.95
CA PHE A 51 -2.31 -13.68 -0.68
C PHE A 51 -2.65 -13.47 0.80
N GLN A 52 -3.42 -14.38 1.39
CA GLN A 52 -3.80 -14.34 2.81
C GLN A 52 -2.60 -14.47 3.76
N LYS A 53 -1.53 -15.15 3.35
CA LYS A 53 -0.28 -15.30 4.13
C LYS A 53 0.72 -14.17 3.88
N GLY A 54 0.36 -13.20 3.07
CA GLY A 54 1.23 -12.07 2.73
C GLY A 54 1.50 -11.14 3.91
N LEU A 55 2.46 -10.26 3.71
CA LEU A 55 2.86 -9.25 4.70
C LEU A 55 2.09 -7.93 4.55
N GLY A 56 0.92 -7.96 3.87
CA GLY A 56 0.13 -6.77 3.57
C GLY A 56 0.86 -5.81 2.60
N PHE A 57 0.30 -4.64 2.41
CA PHE A 57 0.72 -3.69 1.40
C PHE A 57 1.09 -2.34 2.02
N CYS A 58 1.86 -1.50 1.33
CA CYS A 58 1.97 -0.09 1.70
C CYS A 58 0.65 0.63 1.41
N THR A 59 0.43 1.77 2.05
CA THR A 59 -0.85 2.51 1.98
C THR A 59 -1.27 2.79 0.53
N GLY A 60 -0.34 3.18 -0.34
CA GLY A 60 -0.64 3.45 -1.76
C GLY A 60 -1.15 2.21 -2.50
N HIS A 61 -0.44 1.07 -2.39
CA HIS A 61 -0.87 -0.17 -3.04
C HIS A 61 -2.15 -0.76 -2.42
N PHE A 62 -2.36 -0.60 -1.11
CA PHE A 62 -3.60 -0.98 -0.45
C PHE A 62 -4.81 -0.23 -1.05
N THR A 63 -4.66 1.10 -1.24
CA THR A 63 -5.70 1.94 -1.87
C THR A 63 -5.96 1.51 -3.31
N LEU A 64 -4.90 1.30 -4.11
CA LEU A 64 -5.03 0.83 -5.49
C LEU A 64 -5.77 -0.51 -5.61
N LEU A 65 -5.52 -1.44 -4.68
CA LEU A 65 -6.23 -2.72 -4.66
C LEU A 65 -7.71 -2.57 -4.30
N LEU A 66 -8.07 -1.66 -3.39
CA LEU A 66 -9.47 -1.36 -3.07
C LEU A 66 -10.20 -0.69 -4.24
N GLU A 67 -9.57 0.27 -4.90
CA GLU A 67 -10.11 0.94 -6.10
C GLU A 67 -10.27 -0.05 -7.26
N GLY A 68 -9.26 -0.89 -7.50
CA GLY A 68 -9.33 -1.94 -8.50
C GLY A 68 -10.43 -2.95 -8.22
N ALA A 69 -10.65 -3.32 -6.97
CA ALA A 69 -11.75 -4.20 -6.58
C ALA A 69 -13.12 -3.59 -6.92
N GLN A 70 -13.26 -2.26 -6.84
CA GLN A 70 -14.49 -1.58 -7.28
C GLN A 70 -14.67 -1.64 -8.79
N LYS A 71 -13.58 -1.60 -9.54
CA LYS A 71 -13.56 -1.58 -11.00
C LYS A 71 -13.74 -2.97 -11.62
N TYR A 72 -13.08 -3.99 -11.07
CA TYR A 72 -12.93 -5.30 -11.70
C TYR A 72 -13.74 -6.42 -11.06
N LEU A 73 -14.22 -6.26 -9.81
CA LEU A 73 -14.96 -7.30 -9.11
C LEU A 73 -16.46 -6.99 -9.01
N GLY A 74 -17.26 -8.04 -9.16
CA GLY A 74 -18.71 -7.99 -8.88
C GLY A 74 -18.98 -7.74 -7.39
N ARG A 75 -20.19 -7.28 -7.05
CA ARG A 75 -20.57 -6.81 -5.71
C ARG A 75 -20.23 -7.79 -4.58
N SER A 76 -20.49 -9.09 -4.75
CA SER A 76 -20.21 -10.12 -3.74
C SER A 76 -18.69 -10.31 -3.55
N ALA A 77 -17.97 -10.56 -4.65
CA ALA A 77 -16.52 -10.79 -4.63
C ALA A 77 -15.75 -9.55 -4.11
N ARG A 78 -16.20 -8.35 -4.44
CA ARG A 78 -15.66 -7.08 -3.94
C ARG A 78 -15.72 -7.01 -2.42
N LYS A 79 -16.87 -7.34 -1.83
CA LYS A 79 -17.03 -7.32 -0.37
C LYS A 79 -16.12 -8.35 0.29
N GLU A 80 -16.04 -9.55 -0.25
CA GLU A 80 -15.19 -10.61 0.26
C GLU A 80 -13.71 -10.25 0.17
N PHE A 81 -13.26 -9.77 -1.00
CA PHE A 81 -11.88 -9.30 -1.21
C PHE A 81 -11.50 -8.16 -0.24
N ALA A 82 -12.38 -7.16 -0.10
CA ALA A 82 -12.13 -6.04 0.80
C ALA A 82 -12.00 -6.52 2.26
N GLN A 83 -12.82 -7.44 2.71
CA GLN A 83 -12.72 -8.01 4.06
C GLN A 83 -11.39 -8.75 4.26
N GLU A 84 -10.96 -9.58 3.31
CA GLU A 84 -9.68 -10.29 3.38
C GLU A 84 -8.49 -9.32 3.34
N LEU A 85 -8.52 -8.34 2.46
CA LEU A 85 -7.46 -7.34 2.32
C LEU A 85 -7.32 -6.49 3.59
N ILE A 86 -8.45 -6.04 4.17
CA ILE A 86 -8.46 -5.26 5.42
C ILE A 86 -7.92 -6.11 6.57
N LYS A 87 -8.39 -7.37 6.70
CA LYS A 87 -7.90 -8.27 7.74
C LYS A 87 -6.39 -8.47 7.64
N LEU A 88 -5.89 -8.81 6.44
CA LEU A 88 -4.46 -8.96 6.18
C LEU A 88 -3.68 -7.71 6.55
N GLN A 89 -4.20 -6.53 6.19
CA GLN A 89 -3.54 -5.25 6.48
C GLN A 89 -3.48 -4.98 7.99
N LEU A 90 -4.58 -5.17 8.71
CA LEU A 90 -4.66 -4.96 10.16
C LEU A 90 -3.73 -5.90 10.93
N GLU A 91 -3.71 -7.19 10.61
CA GLU A 91 -2.81 -8.16 11.24
C GLU A 91 -1.33 -7.78 11.06
N ASN A 92 -0.98 -7.26 9.89
CA ASN A 92 0.38 -6.81 9.63
C ASN A 92 0.72 -5.47 10.27
N MET A 93 -0.22 -4.53 10.37
CA MET A 93 -0.04 -3.28 11.11
C MET A 93 0.14 -3.54 12.61
N ASP A 94 -0.66 -4.42 13.21
CA ASP A 94 -0.52 -4.84 14.61
C ASP A 94 0.86 -5.47 14.88
N ARG A 95 1.36 -6.31 13.96
CA ARG A 95 2.71 -6.86 14.05
C ARG A 95 3.78 -5.78 14.02
N ILE A 96 3.67 -4.82 13.10
CA ILE A 96 4.64 -3.71 12.99
C ILE A 96 4.58 -2.81 14.22
N GLU A 97 3.39 -2.51 14.72
CA GLU A 97 3.20 -1.74 15.96
C GLU A 97 3.93 -2.39 17.14
N LYS A 98 3.77 -3.70 17.32
CA LYS A 98 4.47 -4.45 18.38
C LYS A 98 5.99 -4.39 18.23
N ASP A 99 6.48 -4.52 16.98
CA ASP A 99 7.91 -4.45 16.69
C ASP A 99 8.47 -3.03 16.96
N VAL A 100 7.78 -1.97 16.57
CA VAL A 100 8.17 -0.58 16.84
C VAL A 100 8.12 -0.29 18.35
N ASN A 101 7.09 -0.77 19.05
CA ASN A 101 7.00 -0.61 20.50
C ASN A 101 8.17 -1.31 21.21
N TRP A 102 8.55 -2.51 20.77
CA TRP A 102 9.74 -3.19 21.30
C TRP A 102 11.03 -2.44 20.97
N PHE A 103 11.18 -1.95 19.74
CA PHE A 103 12.31 -1.13 19.32
C PHE A 103 12.48 0.09 20.22
N THR A 104 11.41 0.82 20.52
CA THR A 104 11.46 2.00 21.40
C THR A 104 11.82 1.63 22.84
N LYS A 105 11.32 0.50 23.36
CA LYS A 105 11.68 0.00 24.71
C LYS A 105 13.16 -0.34 24.85
N LYS A 106 13.85 -0.71 23.78
CA LYS A 106 15.28 -1.02 23.82
C LYS A 106 16.17 0.18 24.14
N PHE A 107 15.67 1.40 24.04
CA PHE A 107 16.37 2.61 24.49
C PHE A 107 16.19 2.88 26.00
N ASP A 108 15.31 2.17 26.69
CA ASP A 108 15.16 2.19 28.13
C ASP A 108 16.20 1.24 28.75
N TYR A 109 16.97 1.74 29.75
CA TYR A 109 18.02 0.98 30.44
C TYR A 109 17.50 -0.32 31.07
N ARG A 110 16.22 -0.39 31.44
CA ARG A 110 15.58 -1.57 32.05
C ARG A 110 15.51 -2.77 31.07
N PHE A 111 15.48 -2.52 29.76
CA PHE A 111 15.36 -3.54 28.73
C PHE A 111 16.66 -3.76 27.95
N LYS A 112 17.78 -3.15 28.35
CA LYS A 112 19.04 -3.18 27.62
C LYS A 112 19.58 -4.59 27.42
N GLU A 113 19.50 -5.44 28.44
CA GLU A 113 20.03 -6.81 28.43
C GLU A 113 19.11 -7.82 27.72
N GLU A 114 17.85 -7.47 27.43
CA GLU A 114 16.93 -8.35 26.75
C GLU A 114 17.32 -8.53 25.25
N PRO A 115 17.05 -9.71 24.65
CA PRO A 115 17.40 -9.94 23.24
C PRO A 115 16.59 -9.03 22.30
N TRP A 116 17.22 -8.59 21.22
CA TRP A 116 16.59 -7.72 20.21
C TRP A 116 15.41 -8.38 19.46
N LYS A 117 15.33 -9.71 19.42
CA LYS A 117 14.34 -10.44 18.60
C LYS A 117 14.35 -9.94 17.13
N ASN A 118 13.17 -9.63 16.58
CA ASN A 118 12.98 -9.19 15.18
C ASN A 118 12.92 -7.66 14.92
N PRO A 119 12.95 -6.74 15.90
CA PRO A 119 12.60 -5.34 15.66
C PRO A 119 13.75 -4.43 15.24
N LYS A 120 14.94 -4.94 14.89
CA LYS A 120 16.05 -4.08 14.46
C LYS A 120 15.71 -3.21 13.24
N ASP A 121 14.93 -3.75 12.33
CA ASP A 121 14.44 -3.10 11.10
C ASP A 121 12.99 -2.58 11.19
N ALA A 122 12.45 -2.54 12.41
CA ALA A 122 11.04 -2.17 12.63
C ALA A 122 10.73 -0.76 12.11
N LEU A 123 11.66 0.18 12.28
CA LEU A 123 11.49 1.56 11.83
C LEU A 123 11.42 1.65 10.29
N GLU A 124 12.35 1.00 9.60
CA GLU A 124 12.39 0.97 8.13
C GLU A 124 11.12 0.30 7.56
N ARG A 125 10.70 -0.82 8.15
CA ARG A 125 9.47 -1.51 7.76
C ARG A 125 8.22 -0.66 8.01
N SER A 126 8.16 0.10 9.09
CA SER A 126 7.03 0.98 9.39
C SER A 126 6.95 2.14 8.40
N ILE A 127 8.08 2.76 8.06
CA ILE A 127 8.15 3.83 7.06
C ILE A 127 7.72 3.28 5.69
N GLY A 128 8.31 2.15 5.26
CA GLY A 128 7.95 1.51 3.99
C GLY A 128 6.48 1.11 3.91
N LYS A 129 5.84 0.79 5.05
CA LYS A 129 4.41 0.48 5.12
C LYS A 129 3.52 1.71 4.88
N ILE A 130 3.94 2.86 5.37
CA ILE A 130 3.18 4.11 5.24
C ILE A 130 3.39 4.74 3.86
N VAL A 131 4.64 4.95 3.47
CA VAL A 131 4.98 5.73 2.26
C VAL A 131 5.32 4.87 1.03
N GLY A 132 5.47 3.57 1.20
CA GLY A 132 6.02 2.70 0.17
C GLY A 132 7.55 2.74 0.15
N ASN A 133 8.16 1.88 -0.65
CA ASN A 133 9.60 1.93 -0.88
C ASN A 133 9.91 3.13 -1.77
N MET A 134 10.47 4.17 -1.19
CA MET A 134 11.13 5.21 -1.98
C MET A 134 12.34 4.58 -2.67
N LYS A 135 12.25 4.47 -3.99
CA LYS A 135 13.40 4.13 -4.83
C LYS A 135 14.26 5.35 -5.08
#